data_bd4aecf820db3d314dcf29be86ed853b
#
_entry.id   bd4aecf820db3d314dcf29be86ed853b
#
_cell.length_a   1.000
_cell.length_b   1.000
_cell.length_c   1.000
_cell.angle_alpha   90.00
_cell.angle_beta   90.00
_cell.angle_gamma   90.00
#
_symmetry.space_group_name_H-M   'P 1'
#
loop_
_entity.id
_entity.type
_entity.pdbx_description
1 polymer ?
#
loop_
_entity_poly.entity_id
_entity_poly.type
_entity_poly.pdbx_seq_one_letter_code
_entity_poly.pdbx_strand_id
1 'polypeptide(L)'
;MSLTGGSLHLSSVTSMMLGMLSQNRRARVIAVANQKGGVGKTTTTINLGAAMAESDKRVLIVDLDPQANATTGLGISSRGLQSSVYEVMLQQTTVTEVVCATEVPNLEVVPSSLALAGAEIELVTAFSREHRLDRALETVADDYDIILIDCPPALGLLTINALVAAGEVLVPIQCEYYALEGLGQLVGNVELVKENLNPGLEVSTIALVMYDARTNLSEQVAEEVRTFFGDKVCRQVIPRSVRLSEAPSFGQPITLFDPTCRGAIAYRQLAKEVLG
;
A
#
# COMPACT_ATOMS: atom_id res chain seq x y z
N MET A 1 14.02 36.88 -54.04
CA MET A 1 14.78 36.41 -52.85
C MET A 1 13.76 36.06 -51.77
N SER A 2 13.60 34.77 -51.57
CA SER A 2 12.60 34.16 -50.69
C SER A 2 13.23 33.89 -49.36
N LEU A 3 12.61 34.33 -48.26
CA LEU A 3 12.99 33.95 -46.88
C LEU A 3 11.99 32.94 -46.39
N THR A 4 12.30 31.67 -46.48
CA THR A 4 11.65 30.56 -45.78
C THR A 4 12.67 29.95 -44.82
N GLY A 5 12.39 30.06 -43.54
CA GLY A 5 13.23 29.40 -42.54
C GLY A 5 12.89 29.85 -41.13
N GLY A 6 12.11 29.08 -40.38
CA GLY A 6 11.90 29.40 -38.95
C GLY A 6 10.77 28.67 -38.25
N SER A 7 10.32 27.50 -38.72
CA SER A 7 9.19 26.82 -38.07
C SER A 7 9.49 25.44 -37.44
N LEU A 8 10.71 24.97 -37.53
CA LEU A 8 11.06 23.58 -37.10
C LEU A 8 11.77 23.46 -35.74
N HIS A 9 12.07 24.57 -35.05
CA HIS A 9 12.84 24.52 -33.82
C HIS A 9 12.00 24.59 -32.51
N LEU A 10 10.75 25.03 -32.57
CA LEU A 10 9.93 25.14 -31.32
C LEU A 10 9.33 23.81 -30.87
N SER A 11 8.97 22.91 -31.79
CA SER A 11 8.36 21.63 -31.42
C SER A 11 9.34 20.64 -30.77
N SER A 12 10.62 20.67 -31.18
CA SER A 12 11.65 19.80 -30.61
C SER A 12 12.07 20.26 -29.20
N VAL A 13 12.13 21.55 -28.95
CA VAL A 13 12.47 22.11 -27.63
C VAL A 13 11.33 21.89 -26.64
N THR A 14 10.08 22.02 -27.08
CA THR A 14 8.90 21.74 -26.24
C THR A 14 8.78 20.25 -25.92
N SER A 15 9.04 19.36 -26.87
CA SER A 15 9.08 17.92 -26.64
C SER A 15 10.25 17.50 -25.74
N MET A 16 11.41 18.15 -25.86
CA MET A 16 12.56 17.92 -25.01
C MET A 16 12.37 18.48 -23.59
N MET A 17 11.70 19.64 -23.45
CA MET A 17 11.29 20.18 -22.16
C MET A 17 10.17 19.37 -21.51
N LEU A 18 9.18 18.85 -22.25
CA LEU A 18 8.22 17.88 -21.70
C LEU A 18 8.90 16.58 -21.27
N GLY A 19 9.90 16.11 -22.00
CA GLY A 19 10.71 14.95 -21.61
C GLY A 19 11.62 15.20 -20.39
N MET A 20 12.08 16.44 -20.19
CA MET A 20 12.87 16.83 -19.01
C MET A 20 12.00 17.12 -17.77
N LEU A 21 10.71 17.38 -17.94
CA LEU A 21 9.73 17.53 -16.83
C LEU A 21 9.15 16.19 -16.38
N SER A 22 9.39 15.11 -17.08
CA SER A 22 9.31 13.75 -16.58
C SER A 22 10.56 13.46 -15.76
N GLN A 23 10.78 14.23 -14.68
CA GLN A 23 11.75 13.87 -13.65
C GLN A 23 11.33 12.51 -13.12
N ASN A 24 12.24 11.53 -13.16
CA ASN A 24 12.22 10.24 -12.51
C ASN A 24 11.50 10.34 -11.15
N ARG A 25 10.17 10.23 -11.13
CA ARG A 25 9.43 10.11 -9.89
C ARG A 25 9.48 8.65 -9.53
N ARG A 26 10.43 8.28 -8.69
CA ARG A 26 10.37 6.99 -8.01
C ARG A 26 9.02 6.87 -7.31
N ALA A 27 8.44 5.68 -7.39
CA ALA A 27 7.19 5.39 -6.70
C ALA A 27 7.25 5.80 -5.22
N ARG A 28 6.16 6.35 -4.69
CA ARG A 28 5.95 6.42 -3.24
C ARG A 28 5.66 5.01 -2.73
N VAL A 29 6.52 4.49 -1.87
CA VAL A 29 6.34 3.16 -1.27
C VAL A 29 5.75 3.32 0.12
N ILE A 30 4.56 2.77 0.33
CA ILE A 30 3.76 2.90 1.55
C ILE A 30 3.50 1.52 2.14
N ALA A 31 4.01 1.24 3.34
CA ALA A 31 3.67 0.04 4.07
C ALA A 31 2.34 0.23 4.83
N VAL A 32 1.37 -0.64 4.59
CA VAL A 32 0.11 -0.65 5.34
C VAL A 32 0.24 -1.64 6.49
N ALA A 33 0.53 -1.11 7.68
CA ALA A 33 0.94 -1.92 8.82
C ALA A 33 0.12 -1.65 10.08
N ASN A 34 -0.17 -2.71 10.82
CA ASN A 34 -0.67 -2.69 12.20
C ASN A 34 -0.49 -4.10 12.80
N GLN A 35 -0.04 -4.19 14.05
CA GLN A 35 0.18 -5.47 14.74
C GLN A 35 -1.10 -6.20 15.11
N LYS A 36 -2.21 -5.47 15.26
CA LYS A 36 -3.51 -6.06 15.57
C LYS A 36 -4.08 -6.73 14.32
N GLY A 37 -4.46 -8.01 14.43
CA GLY A 37 -5.21 -8.71 13.39
C GLY A 37 -6.62 -8.14 13.24
N GLY A 38 -7.17 -8.20 12.02
CA GLY A 38 -8.56 -7.82 11.76
C GLY A 38 -8.86 -6.31 11.77
N VAL A 39 -7.86 -5.44 11.85
CA VAL A 39 -8.06 -3.96 11.80
C VAL A 39 -8.25 -3.40 10.40
N GLY A 40 -8.38 -4.23 9.38
CA GLY A 40 -8.64 -3.79 8.01
C GLY A 40 -7.41 -3.35 7.22
N LYS A 41 -6.20 -3.87 7.51
CA LYS A 41 -4.98 -3.62 6.70
C LYS A 41 -5.22 -3.96 5.24
N THR A 42 -5.47 -5.22 4.95
CA THR A 42 -5.73 -5.73 3.60
C THR A 42 -6.90 -5.03 2.92
N THR A 43 -8.02 -4.84 3.65
CA THR A 43 -9.17 -4.08 3.13
C THR A 43 -8.77 -2.67 2.73
N THR A 44 -7.94 -2.02 3.54
CA THR A 44 -7.45 -0.66 3.24
C THR A 44 -6.49 -0.68 2.05
N THR A 45 -5.54 -1.61 2.01
CA THR A 45 -4.58 -1.74 0.90
C THR A 45 -5.28 -1.90 -0.43
N ILE A 46 -6.23 -2.86 -0.53
CA ILE A 46 -6.98 -3.12 -1.76
C ILE A 46 -7.80 -1.90 -2.19
N ASN A 47 -8.61 -1.35 -1.28
CA ASN A 47 -9.59 -0.33 -1.65
C ASN A 47 -8.94 1.06 -1.83
N LEU A 48 -7.89 1.35 -1.08
CA LEU A 48 -7.09 2.56 -1.28
C LEU A 48 -6.34 2.49 -2.61
N GLY A 49 -5.69 1.35 -2.90
CA GLY A 49 -5.01 1.13 -4.17
C GLY A 49 -5.94 1.27 -5.37
N ALA A 50 -7.13 0.66 -5.31
CA ALA A 50 -8.13 0.80 -6.36
C ALA A 50 -8.63 2.25 -6.52
N ALA A 51 -8.85 2.97 -5.43
CA ALA A 51 -9.27 4.38 -5.47
C ALA A 51 -8.17 5.32 -6.01
N MET A 52 -6.90 5.02 -5.74
CA MET A 52 -5.75 5.74 -6.31
C MET A 52 -5.62 5.46 -7.81
N ALA A 53 -5.82 4.21 -8.24
CA ALA A 53 -5.82 3.82 -9.65
C ALA A 53 -6.95 4.50 -10.44
N GLU A 54 -8.15 4.66 -9.86
CA GLU A 54 -9.24 5.47 -10.41
C GLU A 54 -8.87 6.96 -10.58
N SER A 55 -7.84 7.43 -9.87
CA SER A 55 -7.31 8.79 -9.96
C SER A 55 -6.08 8.87 -10.90
N ASP A 56 -6.01 8.01 -11.90
CA ASP A 56 -4.97 7.92 -12.94
C ASP A 56 -3.55 7.68 -12.38
N LYS A 57 -3.42 7.04 -11.20
CA LYS A 57 -2.13 6.60 -10.68
C LYS A 57 -1.85 5.17 -11.09
N ARG A 58 -0.61 4.88 -11.50
CA ARG A 58 -0.13 3.51 -11.70
C ARG A 58 0.21 2.96 -10.31
N VAL A 59 -0.54 1.96 -9.87
CA VAL A 59 -0.47 1.43 -8.51
C VAL A 59 -0.05 -0.04 -8.54
N LEU A 60 0.95 -0.38 -7.75
CA LEU A 60 1.32 -1.76 -7.44
C LEU A 60 0.93 -2.08 -6.00
N ILE A 61 0.22 -3.16 -5.80
CA ILE A 61 0.04 -3.76 -4.46
C ILE A 61 1.02 -4.93 -4.33
N VAL A 62 1.76 -4.97 -3.22
CA VAL A 62 2.59 -6.11 -2.85
C VAL A 62 1.92 -6.81 -1.67
N ASP A 63 1.39 -8.00 -1.90
CA ASP A 63 0.80 -8.82 -0.84
C ASP A 63 1.91 -9.56 -0.10
N LEU A 64 2.23 -9.10 1.11
CA LEU A 64 3.29 -9.68 1.94
C LEU A 64 2.74 -10.51 3.11
N ASP A 65 1.43 -10.81 3.11
CA ASP A 65 0.82 -11.71 4.08
C ASP A 65 0.72 -13.13 3.50
N PRO A 66 1.25 -14.17 4.16
CA PRO A 66 1.11 -15.57 3.74
C PRO A 66 -0.32 -16.05 3.57
N GLN A 67 -1.30 -15.34 4.17
CA GLN A 67 -2.72 -15.65 3.97
C GLN A 67 -3.23 -15.27 2.59
N ALA A 68 -2.50 -14.47 1.80
CA ALA A 68 -2.81 -14.05 0.43
C ALA A 68 -4.20 -13.39 0.28
N ASN A 69 -4.59 -12.61 1.30
CA ASN A 69 -5.91 -11.98 1.31
C ASN A 69 -6.00 -10.80 0.34
N ALA A 70 -4.91 -10.04 0.12
CA ALA A 70 -4.90 -8.99 -0.90
C ALA A 70 -4.95 -9.59 -2.31
N THR A 71 -4.20 -10.66 -2.53
CA THR A 71 -4.18 -11.44 -3.78
C THR A 71 -5.60 -11.91 -4.15
N THR A 72 -6.25 -12.63 -3.23
CA THR A 72 -7.59 -13.19 -3.49
C THR A 72 -8.67 -12.10 -3.55
N GLY A 73 -8.54 -11.06 -2.75
CA GLY A 73 -9.46 -9.91 -2.76
C GLY A 73 -9.38 -9.05 -4.03
N LEU A 74 -8.35 -9.24 -4.85
CA LEU A 74 -8.19 -8.64 -6.18
C LEU A 74 -8.50 -9.64 -7.33
N GLY A 75 -9.10 -10.79 -7.01
CA GLY A 75 -9.54 -11.78 -8.00
C GLY A 75 -8.44 -12.72 -8.49
N ILE A 76 -7.24 -12.66 -7.94
CA ILE A 76 -6.14 -13.53 -8.31
C ILE A 76 -6.19 -14.80 -7.44
N SER A 77 -6.19 -15.98 -8.08
CA SER A 77 -6.13 -17.26 -7.35
C SER A 77 -4.73 -17.46 -6.76
N SER A 78 -4.63 -17.54 -5.44
CA SER A 78 -3.37 -17.90 -4.77
C SER A 78 -2.98 -19.36 -4.95
N ARG A 79 -3.90 -20.21 -5.44
CA ARG A 79 -3.67 -21.63 -5.72
C ARG A 79 -3.18 -21.81 -7.15
N GLY A 80 -2.06 -22.51 -7.32
CA GLY A 80 -1.50 -22.82 -8.64
C GLY A 80 -0.71 -21.67 -9.28
N LEU A 81 -0.34 -20.64 -8.53
CA LEU A 81 0.66 -19.67 -8.95
C LEU A 81 1.99 -20.38 -9.21
N GLN A 82 2.63 -20.06 -10.32
CA GLN A 82 3.98 -20.57 -10.63
C GLN A 82 5.03 -19.87 -9.77
N SER A 83 4.82 -18.59 -9.47
CA SER A 83 5.70 -17.76 -8.65
C SER A 83 4.87 -16.69 -7.94
N SER A 84 5.38 -16.21 -6.83
CA SER A 84 4.75 -15.24 -5.95
C SER A 84 5.81 -14.32 -5.31
N VAL A 85 5.43 -13.45 -4.41
CA VAL A 85 6.37 -12.65 -3.62
C VAL A 85 7.35 -13.54 -2.82
N TYR A 86 7.03 -14.80 -2.55
CA TYR A 86 7.93 -15.74 -1.88
C TYR A 86 9.23 -15.94 -2.69
N GLU A 87 9.13 -16.25 -3.98
CA GLU A 87 10.29 -16.45 -4.85
C GLU A 87 11.07 -15.13 -5.05
N VAL A 88 10.37 -13.98 -5.06
CA VAL A 88 11.01 -12.66 -5.10
C VAL A 88 11.86 -12.43 -3.84
N MET A 89 11.32 -12.72 -2.64
CA MET A 89 12.03 -12.58 -1.37
C MET A 89 13.27 -13.49 -1.30
N LEU A 90 13.22 -14.66 -1.91
CA LEU A 90 14.35 -15.59 -2.02
C LEU A 90 15.30 -15.25 -3.17
N GLN A 91 15.04 -14.22 -3.96
CA GLN A 91 15.83 -13.81 -5.15
C GLN A 91 15.89 -14.90 -6.24
N GLN A 92 14.84 -15.69 -6.36
CA GLN A 92 14.70 -16.74 -7.39
C GLN A 92 14.03 -16.22 -8.66
N THR A 93 13.32 -15.08 -8.56
CA THR A 93 12.63 -14.40 -9.65
C THR A 93 12.58 -12.89 -9.39
N THR A 94 12.13 -12.13 -10.37
CA THR A 94 11.98 -10.67 -10.28
C THR A 94 10.52 -10.27 -10.04
N VAL A 95 10.30 -9.02 -9.57
CA VAL A 95 8.95 -8.46 -9.42
C VAL A 95 8.21 -8.47 -10.77
N THR A 96 8.88 -8.08 -11.84
CA THR A 96 8.30 -8.02 -13.20
C THR A 96 7.78 -9.37 -13.69
N GLU A 97 8.42 -10.48 -13.27
CA GLU A 97 8.02 -11.82 -13.70
C GLU A 97 6.81 -12.38 -12.93
N VAL A 98 6.51 -11.82 -11.76
CA VAL A 98 5.43 -12.31 -10.89
C VAL A 98 4.22 -11.38 -10.83
N VAL A 99 4.37 -10.12 -11.26
CA VAL A 99 3.29 -9.15 -11.24
C VAL A 99 2.09 -9.63 -12.07
N CYS A 100 0.89 -9.45 -11.52
CA CYS A 100 -0.38 -9.80 -12.16
C CYS A 100 -1.23 -8.55 -12.35
N ALA A 101 -1.82 -8.40 -13.54
CA ALA A 101 -2.85 -7.39 -13.79
C ALA A 101 -4.13 -7.75 -13.04
N THR A 102 -4.87 -6.74 -12.58
CA THR A 102 -6.17 -6.90 -11.94
C THR A 102 -7.32 -6.45 -12.86
N GLU A 103 -8.56 -6.64 -12.43
CA GLU A 103 -9.74 -6.07 -13.14
C GLU A 103 -9.80 -4.53 -13.06
N VAL A 104 -9.05 -3.91 -12.16
CA VAL A 104 -8.99 -2.43 -12.03
C VAL A 104 -7.91 -1.89 -12.96
N PRO A 105 -8.24 -1.02 -13.92
CA PRO A 105 -7.23 -0.35 -14.75
C PRO A 105 -6.19 0.38 -13.87
N ASN A 106 -4.92 0.35 -14.26
CA ASN A 106 -3.79 0.95 -13.56
C ASN A 106 -3.48 0.35 -12.17
N LEU A 107 -4.07 -0.79 -11.81
CA LEU A 107 -3.78 -1.51 -10.57
C LEU A 107 -3.26 -2.91 -10.88
N GLU A 108 -2.06 -3.19 -10.41
CA GLU A 108 -1.41 -4.50 -10.49
C GLU A 108 -1.07 -5.02 -9.11
N VAL A 109 -0.80 -6.31 -9.00
CA VAL A 109 -0.46 -6.96 -7.72
C VAL A 109 0.69 -7.93 -7.88
N VAL A 110 1.64 -7.89 -6.96
CA VAL A 110 2.59 -8.99 -6.69
C VAL A 110 1.89 -9.93 -5.72
N PRO A 111 1.49 -11.14 -6.20
CA PRO A 111 0.65 -12.03 -5.41
C PRO A 111 1.44 -12.72 -4.30
N SER A 112 0.75 -13.05 -3.22
CA SER A 112 1.24 -13.89 -2.15
C SER A 112 0.79 -15.34 -2.28
N SER A 113 1.46 -16.22 -1.56
CA SER A 113 1.11 -17.62 -1.43
C SER A 113 1.41 -18.13 -0.02
N LEU A 114 0.83 -19.28 0.36
CA LEU A 114 1.10 -19.90 1.66
C LEU A 114 2.59 -20.25 1.86
N ALA A 115 3.34 -20.45 0.75
CA ALA A 115 4.78 -20.71 0.80
C ALA A 115 5.56 -19.56 1.46
N LEU A 116 5.04 -18.32 1.40
CA LEU A 116 5.67 -17.16 2.02
C LEU A 116 5.89 -17.32 3.54
N ALA A 117 5.07 -18.13 4.23
CA ALA A 117 5.31 -18.46 5.63
C ALA A 117 6.67 -19.16 5.86
N GLY A 118 7.17 -19.90 4.87
CA GLY A 118 8.49 -20.52 4.89
C GLY A 118 9.63 -19.52 4.71
N ALA A 119 9.41 -18.41 4.03
CA ALA A 119 10.44 -17.42 3.77
C ALA A 119 11.05 -16.84 5.05
N GLU A 120 10.26 -16.64 6.11
CA GLU A 120 10.78 -16.15 7.38
C GLU A 120 11.85 -17.07 7.97
N ILE A 121 11.72 -18.38 7.81
CA ILE A 121 12.69 -19.38 8.28
C ILE A 121 13.92 -19.40 7.35
N GLU A 122 13.71 -19.42 6.04
CA GLU A 122 14.78 -19.52 5.06
C GLU A 122 15.66 -18.27 5.02
N LEU A 123 15.07 -17.11 5.23
CA LEU A 123 15.78 -15.83 5.29
C LEU A 123 16.60 -15.63 6.56
N VAL A 124 16.40 -16.42 7.63
CA VAL A 124 17.14 -16.25 8.91
C VAL A 124 18.66 -16.23 8.70
N THR A 125 19.17 -17.08 7.82
CA THR A 125 20.61 -17.20 7.53
C THR A 125 21.06 -16.36 6.33
N ALA A 126 20.15 -15.67 5.66
CA ALA A 126 20.48 -14.93 4.45
C ALA A 126 21.14 -13.58 4.78
N PHE A 127 22.17 -13.22 3.99
CA PHE A 127 22.78 -11.89 4.09
C PHE A 127 21.81 -10.79 3.65
N SER A 128 21.83 -9.65 4.37
CA SER A 128 20.96 -8.50 4.10
C SER A 128 19.49 -8.90 3.96
N ARG A 129 19.03 -9.81 4.80
CA ARG A 129 17.69 -10.38 4.77
C ARG A 129 16.58 -9.34 4.98
N GLU A 130 16.90 -8.25 5.66
CA GLU A 130 15.98 -7.13 5.91
C GLU A 130 15.77 -6.25 4.67
N HIS A 131 16.64 -6.32 3.66
CA HIS A 131 16.63 -5.51 2.44
C HIS A 131 16.21 -6.29 1.18
N ARG A 132 15.59 -7.45 1.33
CA ARG A 132 15.20 -8.29 0.18
C ARG A 132 14.13 -7.63 -0.66
N LEU A 133 13.08 -7.14 -0.01
CA LEU A 133 11.97 -6.48 -0.68
C LEU A 133 12.40 -5.11 -1.25
N ASP A 134 13.16 -4.32 -0.51
CA ASP A 134 13.67 -3.02 -0.95
C ASP A 134 14.40 -3.15 -2.30
N ARG A 135 15.39 -4.04 -2.38
CA ARG A 135 16.13 -4.30 -3.62
C ARG A 135 15.27 -4.81 -4.76
N ALA A 136 14.27 -5.63 -4.46
CA ALA A 136 13.35 -6.12 -5.47
C ALA A 136 12.47 -5.01 -6.03
N LEU A 137 11.95 -4.11 -5.17
CA LEU A 137 11.10 -2.99 -5.57
C LEU A 137 11.86 -1.88 -6.30
N GLU A 138 13.16 -1.70 -6.02
CA GLU A 138 14.00 -0.77 -6.76
C GLU A 138 13.98 -1.01 -8.27
N THR A 139 13.81 -2.26 -8.70
CA THR A 139 13.82 -2.64 -10.12
C THR A 139 12.58 -2.18 -10.91
N VAL A 140 11.49 -1.86 -10.21
CA VAL A 140 10.21 -1.43 -10.79
C VAL A 140 9.74 -0.06 -10.29
N ALA A 141 10.56 0.64 -9.51
CA ALA A 141 10.18 1.90 -8.86
C ALA A 141 9.81 3.02 -9.84
N ASP A 142 10.30 2.96 -11.07
CA ASP A 142 10.00 3.95 -12.11
C ASP A 142 8.74 3.60 -12.94
N ASP A 143 8.23 2.38 -12.80
CA ASP A 143 7.06 1.90 -13.54
C ASP A 143 5.74 2.30 -12.85
N TYR A 144 5.78 2.62 -11.55
CA TYR A 144 4.62 2.95 -10.74
C TYR A 144 4.72 4.35 -10.13
N ASP A 145 3.57 4.92 -9.80
CA ASP A 145 3.49 6.17 -9.04
C ASP A 145 3.38 5.87 -7.53
N ILE A 146 2.71 4.76 -7.19
CA ILE A 146 2.48 4.31 -5.82
C ILE A 146 2.72 2.80 -5.72
N ILE A 147 3.41 2.37 -4.67
CA ILE A 147 3.52 0.96 -4.27
C ILE A 147 2.95 0.83 -2.86
N LEU A 148 1.91 0.02 -2.68
CA LEU A 148 1.32 -0.30 -1.38
C LEU A 148 1.74 -1.70 -0.97
N ILE A 149 2.30 -1.85 0.23
CA ILE A 149 2.70 -3.16 0.77
C ILE A 149 1.69 -3.57 1.85
N ASP A 150 0.94 -4.64 1.61
CA ASP A 150 0.03 -5.23 2.61
C ASP A 150 0.83 -6.09 3.59
N CYS A 151 0.96 -5.63 4.83
CA CYS A 151 1.77 -6.29 5.84
C CYS A 151 0.98 -7.34 6.64
N PRO A 152 1.61 -8.47 7.02
CA PRO A 152 1.02 -9.41 7.97
C PRO A 152 0.81 -8.77 9.35
N PRO A 153 -0.02 -9.39 10.23
CA PRO A 153 -0.28 -8.82 11.56
C PRO A 153 0.90 -8.95 12.54
N ALA A 154 1.90 -9.76 12.21
CA ALA A 154 3.06 -9.97 13.08
C ALA A 154 4.20 -9.02 12.72
N LEU A 155 4.97 -8.59 13.72
CA LEU A 155 6.24 -7.88 13.50
C LEU A 155 7.37 -8.89 13.29
N GLY A 156 7.27 -9.65 12.21
CA GLY A 156 8.30 -10.59 11.76
C GLY A 156 9.23 -10.01 10.70
N LEU A 157 10.08 -10.85 10.14
CA LEU A 157 11.03 -10.45 9.11
C LEU A 157 10.36 -9.90 7.85
N LEU A 158 9.15 -10.39 7.51
CA LEU A 158 8.36 -9.88 6.39
C LEU A 158 7.95 -8.42 6.63
N THR A 159 7.40 -8.10 7.81
CA THR A 159 7.03 -6.72 8.14
C THR A 159 8.26 -5.80 8.21
N ILE A 160 9.40 -6.29 8.72
CA ILE A 160 10.65 -5.52 8.70
C ILE A 160 11.06 -5.21 7.25
N ASN A 161 10.99 -6.19 6.34
CA ASN A 161 11.26 -5.95 4.92
C ASN A 161 10.32 -4.89 4.31
N ALA A 162 9.03 -4.91 4.66
CA ALA A 162 8.09 -3.89 4.22
C ALA A 162 8.48 -2.49 4.71
N LEU A 163 8.85 -2.37 5.99
CA LEU A 163 9.25 -1.10 6.59
C LEU A 163 10.60 -0.60 6.06
N VAL A 164 11.53 -1.50 5.72
CA VAL A 164 12.81 -1.13 5.12
C VAL A 164 12.63 -0.63 3.69
N ALA A 165 11.72 -1.25 2.93
CA ALA A 165 11.43 -0.86 1.55
C ALA A 165 10.55 0.41 1.43
N ALA A 166 9.82 0.76 2.49
CA ALA A 166 8.88 1.88 2.47
C ALA A 166 9.53 3.21 2.89
N GLY A 167 9.08 4.32 2.30
CA GLY A 167 9.34 5.66 2.84
C GLY A 167 8.26 6.09 3.84
N GLU A 168 7.08 5.49 3.74
CA GLU A 168 5.90 5.88 4.49
C GLU A 168 5.19 4.68 5.11
N VAL A 169 4.62 4.89 6.30
CA VAL A 169 3.73 3.91 6.93
C VAL A 169 2.33 4.50 7.04
N LEU A 170 1.36 3.80 6.44
CA LEU A 170 -0.06 4.04 6.65
C LEU A 170 -0.58 3.04 7.69
N VAL A 171 -1.19 3.56 8.74
CA VAL A 171 -1.69 2.76 9.86
C VAL A 171 -3.21 2.77 9.91
N PRO A 172 -3.88 1.70 9.48
CA PRO A 172 -5.31 1.55 9.71
C PRO A 172 -5.57 1.26 11.18
N ILE A 173 -6.47 2.01 11.80
CA ILE A 173 -6.85 1.84 13.22
C ILE A 173 -8.36 1.67 13.32
N GLN A 174 -8.78 0.60 13.97
CA GLN A 174 -10.17 0.44 14.38
C GLN A 174 -10.44 1.30 15.63
N CYS A 175 -11.54 2.07 15.61
CA CYS A 175 -11.93 2.93 16.72
C CYS A 175 -12.48 2.12 17.90
N GLU A 176 -11.59 1.40 18.61
CA GLU A 176 -11.86 0.57 19.79
C GLU A 176 -10.95 0.95 20.96
N TYR A 177 -11.30 0.52 22.18
CA TYR A 177 -10.64 0.90 23.43
C TYR A 177 -9.11 0.75 23.45
N TYR A 178 -8.56 -0.31 22.86
CA TYR A 178 -7.10 -0.54 22.82
C TYR A 178 -6.39 0.05 21.60
N ALA A 179 -7.02 0.96 20.87
CA ALA A 179 -6.47 1.53 19.65
C ALA A 179 -5.15 2.28 19.86
N LEU A 180 -5.08 3.11 20.90
CA LEU A 180 -3.89 3.92 21.22
C LEU A 180 -2.71 3.09 21.71
N GLU A 181 -2.95 2.05 22.50
CA GLU A 181 -1.89 1.17 23.00
C GLU A 181 -1.19 0.45 21.82
N GLY A 182 -1.99 -0.15 20.92
CA GLY A 182 -1.46 -0.82 19.73
C GLY A 182 -0.75 0.14 18.77
N LEU A 183 -1.23 1.38 18.65
CA LEU A 183 -0.59 2.41 17.85
C LEU A 183 0.75 2.84 18.45
N GLY A 184 0.83 3.03 19.77
CA GLY A 184 2.07 3.37 20.45
C GLY A 184 3.15 2.30 20.27
N GLN A 185 2.79 1.00 20.35
CA GLN A 185 3.70 -0.10 20.10
C GLN A 185 4.21 -0.11 18.65
N LEU A 186 3.31 0.11 17.67
CA LEU A 186 3.71 0.16 16.27
C LEU A 186 4.67 1.33 16.00
N VAL A 187 4.35 2.52 16.51
CA VAL A 187 5.22 3.71 16.36
C VAL A 187 6.61 3.44 16.93
N GLY A 188 6.70 2.84 18.12
CA GLY A 188 7.97 2.45 18.72
C GLY A 188 8.79 1.50 17.82
N ASN A 189 8.14 0.54 17.15
CA ASN A 189 8.80 -0.38 16.23
C ASN A 189 9.23 0.31 14.92
N VAL A 190 8.42 1.23 14.40
CA VAL A 190 8.80 2.06 13.24
C VAL A 190 10.03 2.89 13.55
N GLU A 191 10.11 3.51 14.73
CA GLU A 191 11.29 4.27 15.15
C GLU A 191 12.55 3.37 15.27
N LEU A 192 12.42 2.14 15.79
CA LEU A 192 13.54 1.20 15.81
C LEU A 192 14.05 0.85 14.41
N VAL A 193 13.15 0.62 13.45
CA VAL A 193 13.53 0.39 12.04
C VAL A 193 14.17 1.63 11.44
N LYS A 194 13.61 2.81 11.72
CA LYS A 194 14.15 4.09 11.27
C LYS A 194 15.57 4.33 11.74
N GLU A 195 15.84 4.10 13.02
CA GLU A 195 17.15 4.32 13.63
C GLU A 195 18.23 3.36 13.11
N ASN A 196 17.86 2.11 12.78
CA ASN A 196 18.83 1.06 12.52
C ASN A 196 18.92 0.62 11.05
N LEU A 197 17.84 0.75 10.27
CA LEU A 197 17.73 0.15 8.93
C LEU A 197 17.30 1.13 7.84
N ASN A 198 16.34 2.04 8.11
CA ASN A 198 15.78 2.95 7.12
C ASN A 198 15.53 4.36 7.69
N PRO A 199 16.53 5.24 7.67
CA PRO A 199 16.41 6.61 8.25
C PRO A 199 15.32 7.47 7.61
N GLY A 200 14.87 7.13 6.39
CA GLY A 200 13.82 7.85 5.67
C GLY A 200 12.39 7.45 6.06
N LEU A 201 12.23 6.39 6.86
CA LEU A 201 10.91 5.88 7.21
C LEU A 201 10.16 6.83 8.16
N GLU A 202 8.88 7.05 7.88
CA GLU A 202 8.00 7.80 8.77
C GLU A 202 6.57 7.25 8.81
N VAL A 203 5.89 7.40 9.94
CA VAL A 203 4.44 7.23 10.00
C VAL A 203 3.82 8.48 9.42
N SER A 204 3.38 8.40 8.17
CA SER A 204 2.81 9.53 7.43
C SER A 204 1.30 9.64 7.61
N THR A 205 0.61 8.52 7.75
CA THR A 205 -0.84 8.46 7.65
C THR A 205 -1.46 7.50 8.66
N ILE A 206 -2.46 7.98 9.40
CA ILE A 206 -3.31 7.17 10.27
C ILE A 206 -4.73 7.23 9.74
N ALA A 207 -5.29 6.08 9.35
CA ALA A 207 -6.64 5.95 8.81
C ALA A 207 -7.57 5.33 9.86
N LEU A 208 -8.60 6.06 10.27
CA LEU A 208 -9.63 5.56 11.17
C LEU A 208 -10.61 4.69 10.38
N VAL A 209 -10.63 3.39 10.67
CA VAL A 209 -11.44 2.40 9.93
C VAL A 209 -12.48 1.73 10.83
N MET A 210 -13.49 1.10 10.21
CA MET A 210 -14.62 0.49 10.91
C MET A 210 -15.31 1.45 11.88
N TYR A 211 -15.30 2.74 11.55
CA TYR A 211 -15.92 3.78 12.38
C TYR A 211 -17.44 3.58 12.43
N ASP A 212 -17.98 3.54 13.65
CA ASP A 212 -19.42 3.46 13.89
C ASP A 212 -19.91 4.75 14.57
N ALA A 213 -20.49 5.65 13.76
CA ALA A 213 -21.00 6.94 14.23
C ALA A 213 -22.16 6.84 15.26
N ARG A 214 -22.69 5.62 15.50
CA ARG A 214 -23.75 5.40 16.49
C ARG A 214 -23.19 5.22 17.90
N THR A 215 -21.88 5.07 18.05
CA THR A 215 -21.24 4.79 19.32
C THR A 215 -20.38 5.96 19.79
N ASN A 216 -20.57 6.39 21.01
CA ASN A 216 -19.73 7.43 21.65
C ASN A 216 -18.25 6.97 21.73
N LEU A 217 -18.03 5.65 21.87
CA LEU A 217 -16.67 5.10 21.92
C LEU A 217 -15.88 5.40 20.65
N SER A 218 -16.47 5.21 19.47
CA SER A 218 -15.78 5.50 18.21
C SER A 218 -15.39 6.97 18.08
N GLU A 219 -16.26 7.88 18.55
CA GLU A 219 -16.00 9.32 18.52
C GLU A 219 -14.88 9.69 19.52
N GLN A 220 -14.95 9.21 20.75
CA GLN A 220 -13.92 9.46 21.77
C GLN A 220 -12.55 8.95 21.32
N VAL A 221 -12.46 7.72 20.82
CA VAL A 221 -11.18 7.18 20.31
C VAL A 221 -10.67 8.00 19.13
N ALA A 222 -11.54 8.42 18.22
CA ALA A 222 -11.15 9.24 17.09
C ALA A 222 -10.59 10.60 17.53
N GLU A 223 -11.20 11.24 18.52
CA GLU A 223 -10.73 12.51 19.11
C GLU A 223 -9.39 12.34 19.84
N GLU A 224 -9.23 11.29 20.62
CA GLU A 224 -7.96 10.99 21.29
C GLU A 224 -6.83 10.76 20.28
N VAL A 225 -7.06 9.93 19.26
CA VAL A 225 -6.06 9.67 18.20
C VAL A 225 -5.69 10.98 17.47
N ARG A 226 -6.67 11.83 17.14
CA ARG A 226 -6.42 13.14 16.54
C ARG A 226 -5.64 14.09 17.45
N THR A 227 -5.92 14.05 18.73
CA THR A 227 -5.21 14.88 19.72
C THR A 227 -3.75 14.51 19.83
N PHE A 228 -3.42 13.20 19.79
CA PHE A 228 -2.04 12.72 19.91
C PHE A 228 -1.24 12.82 18.63
N PHE A 229 -1.84 12.57 17.46
CA PHE A 229 -1.12 12.43 16.19
C PHE A 229 -1.37 13.57 15.20
N GLY A 230 -2.28 14.49 15.53
CA GLY A 230 -2.51 15.71 14.77
C GLY A 230 -2.79 15.49 13.29
N ASP A 231 -2.02 16.15 12.44
CA ASP A 231 -2.20 16.16 10.98
C ASP A 231 -1.91 14.81 10.29
N LYS A 232 -1.31 13.86 11.01
CA LYS A 232 -1.11 12.49 10.48
C LYS A 232 -2.41 11.70 10.41
N VAL A 233 -3.45 12.11 11.15
CA VAL A 233 -4.74 11.42 11.16
C VAL A 233 -5.62 11.98 10.05
N CYS A 234 -6.01 11.11 9.12
CA CYS A 234 -6.90 11.51 8.03
C CYS A 234 -8.23 12.04 8.56
N ARG A 235 -8.73 13.09 7.92
CA ARG A 235 -10.05 13.65 8.19
C ARG A 235 -11.14 12.65 7.83
N GLN A 236 -10.94 11.96 6.69
CA GLN A 236 -11.84 10.94 6.22
C GLN A 236 -11.76 9.70 7.11
N VAL A 237 -12.92 9.24 7.59
CA VAL A 237 -13.06 7.96 8.28
C VAL A 237 -13.67 6.92 7.35
N ILE A 238 -13.25 5.66 7.51
CA ILE A 238 -13.84 4.53 6.78
C ILE A 238 -14.94 3.92 7.65
N PRO A 239 -16.21 3.98 7.24
CA PRO A 239 -17.32 3.49 8.06
C PRO A 239 -17.32 1.97 8.15
N ARG A 240 -17.85 1.42 9.23
CA ARG A 240 -18.20 0.00 9.30
C ARG A 240 -19.25 -0.31 8.23
N SER A 241 -18.97 -1.26 7.34
CA SER A 241 -19.82 -1.58 6.20
C SER A 241 -19.77 -3.08 5.88
N VAL A 242 -20.94 -3.68 5.77
CA VAL A 242 -21.09 -5.07 5.34
C VAL A 242 -20.57 -5.26 3.91
N ARG A 243 -20.82 -4.27 3.03
CA ARG A 243 -20.36 -4.31 1.63
C ARG A 243 -18.83 -4.41 1.51
N LEU A 244 -18.09 -3.70 2.38
CA LEU A 244 -16.63 -3.82 2.45
C LEU A 244 -16.16 -5.22 2.88
N SER A 245 -16.96 -5.92 3.67
CA SER A 245 -16.65 -7.30 4.09
C SER A 245 -17.05 -8.34 3.04
N GLU A 246 -18.04 -8.05 2.21
CA GLU A 246 -18.53 -8.94 1.14
C GLU A 246 -17.62 -8.89 -0.12
N ALA A 247 -17.17 -7.70 -0.50
CA ALA A 247 -16.41 -7.46 -1.74
C ALA A 247 -15.23 -8.43 -1.97
N PRO A 248 -14.39 -8.79 -0.97
CA PRO A 248 -13.31 -9.75 -1.15
C PRO A 248 -13.76 -11.15 -1.55
N SER A 249 -14.99 -11.58 -1.15
CA SER A 249 -15.53 -12.89 -1.56
C SER A 249 -15.88 -12.96 -3.05
N PHE A 250 -15.96 -11.79 -3.70
CA PHE A 250 -16.15 -11.67 -5.16
C PHE A 250 -14.85 -11.37 -5.90
N GLY A 251 -13.72 -11.28 -5.17
CA GLY A 251 -12.43 -10.94 -5.75
C GLY A 251 -12.36 -9.50 -6.29
N GLN A 252 -13.15 -8.60 -5.74
CA GLN A 252 -13.28 -7.23 -6.24
C GLN A 252 -13.07 -6.18 -5.13
N PRO A 253 -12.36 -5.08 -5.41
CA PRO A 253 -12.38 -3.93 -4.52
C PRO A 253 -13.77 -3.30 -4.48
N ILE A 254 -14.07 -2.56 -3.40
CA ILE A 254 -15.39 -1.95 -3.19
C ILE A 254 -15.79 -1.00 -4.31
N THR A 255 -14.81 -0.38 -4.98
CA THR A 255 -15.03 0.56 -6.07
C THR A 255 -15.59 -0.09 -7.34
N LEU A 256 -15.36 -1.40 -7.52
CA LEU A 256 -15.98 -2.23 -8.57
C LEU A 256 -17.23 -2.93 -8.04
N PHE A 257 -17.18 -3.51 -6.84
CA PHE A 257 -18.25 -4.30 -6.26
C PHE A 257 -19.53 -3.49 -5.99
N ASP A 258 -19.38 -2.31 -5.37
CA ASP A 258 -20.50 -1.39 -5.07
C ASP A 258 -19.97 0.06 -5.11
N PRO A 259 -19.82 0.65 -6.32
CA PRO A 259 -19.12 1.93 -6.52
C PRO A 259 -19.80 3.13 -5.88
N THR A 260 -21.08 3.01 -5.51
CA THR A 260 -21.87 4.10 -4.92
C THR A 260 -22.06 3.97 -3.42
N CYS A 261 -21.65 2.88 -2.82
CA CYS A 261 -21.80 2.69 -1.38
C CYS A 261 -20.90 3.65 -0.57
N ARG A 262 -21.25 3.85 0.69
CA ARG A 262 -20.49 4.73 1.59
C ARG A 262 -19.03 4.33 1.74
N GLY A 263 -18.73 3.02 1.67
CA GLY A 263 -17.36 2.51 1.73
C GLY A 263 -16.52 2.93 0.53
N ALA A 264 -17.05 2.81 -0.69
CA ALA A 264 -16.37 3.23 -1.92
C ALA A 264 -16.12 4.75 -1.94
N ILE A 265 -17.11 5.53 -1.57
CA ILE A 265 -16.98 6.99 -1.46
C ILE A 265 -15.89 7.35 -0.44
N ALA A 266 -15.88 6.70 0.72
CA ALA A 266 -14.92 6.97 1.78
C ALA A 266 -13.48 6.64 1.33
N TYR A 267 -13.23 5.52 0.65
CA TYR A 267 -11.89 5.20 0.13
C TYR A 267 -11.43 6.16 -0.97
N ARG A 268 -12.32 6.63 -1.85
CA ARG A 268 -11.98 7.68 -2.83
C ARG A 268 -11.58 9.00 -2.16
N GLN A 269 -12.24 9.35 -1.06
CA GLN A 269 -11.89 10.55 -0.28
C GLN A 269 -10.56 10.36 0.46
N LEU A 270 -10.35 9.18 1.09
CA LEU A 270 -9.08 8.84 1.72
C LEU A 270 -7.93 8.87 0.71
N ALA A 271 -8.14 8.32 -0.50
CA ALA A 271 -7.13 8.36 -1.55
C ALA A 271 -6.72 9.79 -1.92
N LYS A 272 -7.68 10.72 -2.00
CA LYS A 272 -7.38 12.14 -2.24
C LYS A 272 -6.55 12.77 -1.11
N GLU A 273 -6.85 12.44 0.16
CA GLU A 273 -6.06 12.94 1.28
C GLU A 273 -4.63 12.39 1.29
N VAL A 274 -4.44 11.11 0.94
CA VAL A 274 -3.12 10.47 0.91
C VAL A 274 -2.29 10.93 -0.31
N LEU A 275 -2.94 11.25 -1.41
CA LEU A 275 -2.26 11.75 -2.60
C LEU A 275 -1.82 13.23 -2.49
N GLY A 276 -2.52 14.03 -1.67
CA GLY A 276 -2.26 15.46 -1.43
C GLY A 276 -3.05 16.38 -2.34
#